data_77f6e39e49b9c5fccffd94be0d09625e
#
_entry.id   77f6e39e49b9c5fccffd94be0d09625e
#
_cell.length_a   1.000
_cell.length_b   1.000
_cell.length_c   1.000
_cell.angle_alpha   90.00
_cell.angle_beta   90.00
_cell.angle_gamma   90.00
#
_symmetry.space_group_name_H-M   'P 1'
#
loop_
_entity.id
_entity.type
_entity.pdbx_description
1 polymer ?
#
loop_
_entity_poly.entity_id
_entity_poly.type
_entity_poly.pdbx_seq_one_letter_code
_entity_poly.pdbx_strand_id
1 'polypeptide(L)'
;MSKKMIAIMKKEFARFFGDKRLVFTTILMPGLMIYILYTLLGQGIMKQFAASKDYVYQIYTVDLPEAFSYLKTESDLEVTEITVEKESDVLEKIEAEEADLLMVFQSDFDAAVAAYDPLDTTQAAPDINMYYNSVSTESSTIYNQMYQVFDDYESSLANKFDINAEEGVKYDVATEKDTSAQLFSMLLPMLLMSFLFSGCMAVAPESIVGEKERGTIATLLCLLYTSPSPR
;
A
#
# COMPACT_ATOMS: atom_id res chain seq x y z
N MET A 1 7.64 -36.64 14.31
CA MET A 1 6.18 -36.76 14.38
C MET A 1 5.80 -38.25 14.42
N SER A 2 4.95 -38.67 15.35
CA SER A 2 4.53 -40.10 15.49
C SER A 2 3.70 -40.51 14.27
N LYS A 3 3.95 -41.72 13.72
CA LYS A 3 3.15 -42.28 12.58
C LYS A 3 1.64 -42.27 12.87
N LYS A 4 1.22 -42.36 14.13
CA LYS A 4 -0.16 -42.27 14.59
C LYS A 4 -0.75 -40.87 14.36
N MET A 5 0.03 -39.81 14.58
CA MET A 5 -0.39 -38.43 14.41
C MET A 5 -0.63 -38.10 12.94
N ILE A 6 0.24 -38.60 12.03
CA ILE A 6 0.07 -38.44 10.59
C ILE A 6 -1.18 -39.17 10.08
N ALA A 7 -1.46 -40.37 10.63
CA ALA A 7 -2.67 -41.11 10.25
C ALA A 7 -3.95 -40.40 10.70
N ILE A 8 -3.96 -39.81 11.89
CA ILE A 8 -5.09 -39.01 12.40
C ILE A 8 -5.27 -37.75 11.52
N MET A 9 -4.19 -37.01 11.24
CA MET A 9 -4.24 -35.84 10.34
C MET A 9 -4.80 -36.22 8.97
N LYS A 10 -4.31 -37.27 8.32
CA LYS A 10 -4.84 -37.73 7.02
C LYS A 10 -6.33 -38.05 7.08
N LYS A 11 -6.79 -38.70 8.15
CA LYS A 11 -8.20 -39.01 8.34
C LYS A 11 -9.06 -37.77 8.50
N GLU A 12 -8.62 -36.79 9.30
CA GLU A 12 -9.35 -35.54 9.50
C GLU A 12 -9.36 -34.67 8.23
N PHE A 13 -8.23 -34.62 7.51
CA PHE A 13 -8.19 -33.96 6.20
C PHE A 13 -9.13 -34.60 5.19
N ALA A 14 -9.14 -35.93 5.10
CA ALA A 14 -10.05 -36.65 4.20
C ALA A 14 -11.52 -36.42 4.56
N ARG A 15 -11.83 -36.35 5.86
CA ARG A 15 -13.19 -36.03 6.35
C ARG A 15 -13.57 -34.59 5.99
N PHE A 16 -12.66 -33.62 6.24
CA PHE A 16 -12.88 -32.21 5.95
C PHE A 16 -13.15 -31.97 4.47
N PHE A 17 -12.29 -32.48 3.57
CA PHE A 17 -12.45 -32.33 2.13
C PHE A 17 -13.57 -33.22 1.53
N GLY A 18 -13.99 -34.27 2.24
CA GLY A 18 -15.14 -35.11 1.88
C GLY A 18 -16.48 -34.41 2.15
N ASP A 19 -16.54 -33.49 3.08
CA ASP A 19 -17.75 -32.71 3.36
C ASP A 19 -17.76 -31.42 2.54
N LYS A 20 -18.45 -31.47 1.39
CA LYS A 20 -18.57 -30.34 0.47
C LYS A 20 -19.16 -29.09 1.14
N ARG A 21 -20.04 -29.25 2.13
CA ARG A 21 -20.67 -28.14 2.83
C ARG A 21 -19.65 -27.44 3.75
N LEU A 22 -18.83 -28.24 4.44
CA LEU A 22 -17.80 -27.73 5.34
C LEU A 22 -16.71 -26.99 4.56
N VAL A 23 -16.24 -27.57 3.44
CA VAL A 23 -15.27 -26.93 2.54
C VAL A 23 -15.82 -25.61 1.97
N PHE A 24 -17.07 -25.61 1.54
CA PHE A 24 -17.71 -24.41 1.00
C PHE A 24 -17.77 -23.28 2.03
N THR A 25 -18.23 -23.57 3.25
CA THR A 25 -18.39 -22.55 4.29
C THR A 25 -17.07 -22.09 4.90
N THR A 26 -16.06 -22.94 4.97
CA THR A 26 -14.79 -22.63 5.67
C THR A 26 -13.73 -22.06 4.75
N ILE A 27 -13.70 -22.44 3.47
CA ILE A 27 -12.69 -22.01 2.53
C ILE A 27 -13.27 -21.09 1.46
N LEU A 28 -14.35 -21.52 0.79
CA LEU A 28 -14.86 -20.82 -0.38
C LEU A 28 -15.59 -19.53 -0.01
N MET A 29 -16.39 -19.53 1.06
CA MET A 29 -17.12 -18.35 1.50
C MET A 29 -16.20 -17.22 1.98
N PRO A 30 -15.20 -17.45 2.84
CA PRO A 30 -14.25 -16.40 3.19
C PRO A 30 -13.47 -15.88 1.97
N GLY A 31 -13.03 -16.76 1.07
CA GLY A 31 -12.35 -16.38 -0.16
C GLY A 31 -13.22 -15.52 -1.07
N LEU A 32 -14.50 -15.88 -1.24
CA LEU A 32 -15.47 -15.11 -2.01
C LEU A 32 -15.75 -13.75 -1.36
N MET A 33 -15.87 -13.69 -0.04
CA MET A 33 -16.06 -12.44 0.70
C MET A 33 -14.85 -11.51 0.54
N ILE A 34 -13.63 -12.04 0.62
CA ILE A 34 -12.41 -11.27 0.35
C ILE A 34 -12.43 -10.74 -1.07
N TYR A 35 -12.75 -11.56 -2.06
CA TYR A 35 -12.85 -11.15 -3.46
C TYR A 35 -13.88 -10.03 -3.66
N ILE A 36 -15.08 -10.19 -3.08
CA ILE A 36 -16.15 -9.17 -3.15
C ILE A 36 -15.70 -7.86 -2.47
N LEU A 37 -15.07 -7.94 -1.29
CA LEU A 37 -14.56 -6.77 -0.60
C LEU A 37 -13.49 -6.05 -1.44
N TYR A 38 -12.55 -6.76 -2.04
CA TYR A 38 -11.54 -6.15 -2.92
C TYR A 38 -12.14 -5.52 -4.17
N THR A 39 -13.14 -6.13 -4.78
CA THR A 39 -13.77 -5.57 -5.99
C THR A 39 -14.68 -4.39 -5.69
N LEU A 40 -15.43 -4.43 -4.59
CA LEU A 40 -16.33 -3.33 -4.20
C LEU A 40 -15.58 -2.17 -3.51
N LEU A 41 -14.64 -2.48 -2.63
CA LEU A 41 -13.89 -1.49 -1.88
C LEU A 41 -12.62 -1.02 -2.61
N GLY A 42 -12.08 -1.82 -3.55
CA GLY A 42 -10.85 -1.49 -4.25
C GLY A 42 -10.92 -0.12 -4.95
N GLN A 43 -12.05 0.21 -5.58
CA GLN A 43 -12.26 1.53 -6.18
C GLN A 43 -12.52 2.64 -5.13
N GLY A 44 -13.12 2.29 -3.99
CA GLY A 44 -13.36 3.23 -2.89
C GLY A 44 -12.09 3.48 -2.07
N ILE A 45 -11.32 2.43 -1.84
CA ILE A 45 -10.02 2.49 -1.16
C ILE A 45 -9.02 3.29 -2.00
N MET A 46 -8.92 3.05 -3.30
CA MET A 46 -8.07 3.83 -4.20
C MET A 46 -8.41 5.33 -4.19
N LYS A 47 -9.68 5.70 -4.01
CA LYS A 47 -10.09 7.11 -3.85
C LYS A 47 -9.75 7.68 -2.46
N GLN A 48 -9.68 6.84 -1.44
CA GLN A 48 -9.38 7.24 -0.06
C GLN A 48 -7.87 7.35 0.17
N PHE A 49 -7.08 6.58 -0.60
CA PHE A 49 -5.62 6.68 -0.67
C PHE A 49 -5.13 7.65 -1.78
N ALA A 50 -6.02 8.24 -2.55
CA ALA A 50 -5.65 9.38 -3.38
C ALA A 50 -5.37 10.58 -2.46
N ALA A 51 -4.24 11.22 -2.65
CA ALA A 51 -3.88 12.42 -1.90
C ALA A 51 -5.03 13.41 -1.84
N SER A 52 -5.21 14.06 -0.71
CA SER A 52 -6.27 15.05 -0.52
C SER A 52 -6.13 16.15 -1.59
N LYS A 53 -7.22 16.58 -2.20
CA LYS A 53 -7.21 17.66 -3.19
C LYS A 53 -6.68 19.01 -2.66
N ASP A 54 -6.68 19.16 -1.33
CA ASP A 54 -6.23 20.36 -0.64
C ASP A 54 -4.87 20.16 0.04
N TYR A 55 -4.14 19.07 -0.30
CA TYR A 55 -2.82 18.79 0.26
C TYR A 55 -1.77 19.62 -0.47
N VAL A 56 -0.90 20.27 0.29
CA VAL A 56 0.26 21.02 -0.22
C VAL A 56 1.50 20.14 -0.07
N TYR A 57 2.08 19.75 -1.20
CA TYR A 57 3.23 18.85 -1.23
C TYR A 57 4.51 19.57 -0.82
N GLN A 58 5.25 18.98 0.11
CA GLN A 58 6.53 19.47 0.60
C GLN A 58 7.67 18.93 -0.27
N ILE A 59 8.14 19.76 -1.21
CA ILE A 59 9.17 19.38 -2.17
C ILE A 59 10.47 20.12 -1.84
N TYR A 60 11.56 19.38 -1.78
CA TYR A 60 12.90 19.93 -1.65
C TYR A 60 13.67 19.79 -2.95
N THR A 61 14.45 20.79 -3.30
CA THR A 61 15.23 20.79 -4.55
C THR A 61 16.66 21.23 -4.30
N VAL A 62 17.58 20.61 -5.03
CA VAL A 62 18.99 21.03 -5.14
C VAL A 62 19.20 21.46 -6.58
N ASP A 63 19.77 22.66 -6.76
CA ASP A 63 20.13 23.26 -8.07
C ASP A 63 18.98 23.27 -9.09
N LEU A 64 17.78 23.73 -8.67
CA LEU A 64 16.58 23.78 -9.52
C LEU A 64 16.82 24.64 -10.78
N PRO A 65 16.73 24.05 -12.00
CA PRO A 65 16.93 24.78 -13.25
C PRO A 65 15.87 25.87 -13.50
N GLU A 66 16.23 26.90 -14.28
CA GLU A 66 15.29 27.96 -14.63
C GLU A 66 14.06 27.44 -15.38
N ALA A 67 14.24 26.39 -16.19
CA ALA A 67 13.14 25.73 -16.91
C ALA A 67 12.02 25.25 -16.00
N PHE A 68 12.31 24.90 -14.77
CA PHE A 68 11.34 24.38 -13.77
C PHE A 68 11.01 25.38 -12.66
N SER A 69 11.45 26.63 -12.77
CA SER A 69 11.18 27.68 -11.76
C SER A 69 9.69 27.93 -11.53
N TYR A 70 8.81 27.60 -12.48
CA TYR A 70 7.36 27.71 -12.38
C TYR A 70 6.76 26.82 -11.29
N LEU A 71 7.44 25.70 -10.93
CA LEU A 71 7.00 24.82 -9.85
C LEU A 71 6.88 25.53 -8.50
N LYS A 72 7.64 26.60 -8.28
CA LYS A 72 7.55 27.44 -7.05
C LYS A 72 6.29 28.30 -6.99
N THR A 73 5.57 28.44 -8.09
CA THR A 73 4.36 29.27 -8.19
C THR A 73 3.08 28.48 -8.17
N GLU A 74 3.18 27.14 -8.25
CA GLU A 74 2.02 26.27 -8.17
C GLU A 74 1.46 26.27 -6.73
N SER A 75 0.13 26.35 -6.61
CA SER A 75 -0.54 26.55 -5.32
C SER A 75 -0.58 25.32 -4.42
N ASP A 76 -0.38 24.15 -4.99
CA ASP A 76 -0.38 22.85 -4.35
C ASP A 76 1.03 22.31 -4.04
N LEU A 77 2.08 23.09 -4.40
CA LEU A 77 3.47 22.74 -4.16
C LEU A 77 4.15 23.78 -3.25
N GLU A 78 4.80 23.31 -2.21
CA GLU A 78 5.75 24.11 -1.41
C GLU A 78 7.17 23.67 -1.72
N VAL A 79 7.81 24.41 -2.66
CA VAL A 79 9.16 24.07 -3.13
C VAL A 79 10.21 24.84 -2.36
N THR A 80 11.06 24.12 -1.64
CA THR A 80 12.17 24.69 -0.86
C THR A 80 13.50 24.30 -1.48
N GLU A 81 14.32 25.30 -1.86
CA GLU A 81 15.68 25.04 -2.31
C GLU A 81 16.61 24.79 -1.14
N ILE A 82 17.45 23.77 -1.27
CA ILE A 82 18.44 23.38 -0.28
C ILE A 82 19.82 23.25 -0.93
N THR A 83 20.84 23.20 -0.11
CA THR A 83 22.21 22.87 -0.53
C THR A 83 22.45 21.37 -0.46
N VAL A 84 23.38 20.85 -1.24
CA VAL A 84 23.79 19.43 -1.26
C VAL A 84 24.11 18.90 0.16
N GLU A 85 24.67 19.73 1.03
CA GLU A 85 25.01 19.36 2.42
C GLU A 85 23.79 18.94 3.26
N LYS A 86 22.57 19.40 2.90
CA LYS A 86 21.31 19.10 3.60
C LYS A 86 20.50 17.96 2.98
N GLU A 87 21.01 17.33 1.96
CA GLU A 87 20.34 16.24 1.27
C GLU A 87 20.02 15.09 2.24
N SER A 88 20.99 14.65 3.05
CA SER A 88 20.79 13.60 4.04
C SER A 88 19.70 13.91 5.06
N ASP A 89 19.62 15.16 5.53
CA ASP A 89 18.58 15.59 6.47
C ASP A 89 17.19 15.51 5.84
N VAL A 90 17.08 15.82 4.54
CA VAL A 90 15.80 15.75 3.82
C VAL A 90 15.42 14.30 3.52
N LEU A 91 16.37 13.42 3.23
CA LEU A 91 16.07 11.99 3.08
C LEU A 91 15.50 11.39 4.37
N GLU A 92 16.04 11.76 5.54
CA GLU A 92 15.47 11.36 6.83
C GLU A 92 14.03 11.89 7.02
N LYS A 93 13.75 13.12 6.56
CA LYS A 93 12.38 13.69 6.61
C LYS A 93 11.41 12.94 5.69
N ILE A 94 11.85 12.53 4.50
CA ILE A 94 11.03 11.73 3.58
C ILE A 94 10.75 10.36 4.18
N GLU A 95 11.75 9.73 4.83
CA GLU A 95 11.56 8.48 5.56
C GLU A 95 10.55 8.65 6.73
N ALA A 96 10.60 9.78 7.43
CA ALA A 96 9.69 10.11 8.52
C ALA A 96 8.30 10.63 8.06
N GLU A 97 8.03 10.71 6.76
CA GLU A 97 6.80 11.27 6.16
C GLU A 97 6.57 12.77 6.50
N GLU A 98 7.65 13.50 6.77
CA GLU A 98 7.64 14.95 7.01
C GLU A 98 7.92 15.76 5.73
N ALA A 99 8.38 15.11 4.68
CA ALA A 99 8.60 15.65 3.34
C ALA A 99 8.16 14.63 2.29
N ASP A 100 7.76 15.10 1.11
CA ASP A 100 7.18 14.24 0.09
C ASP A 100 8.15 13.87 -1.02
N LEU A 101 9.01 14.80 -1.44
CA LEU A 101 9.91 14.58 -2.58
C LEU A 101 11.19 15.41 -2.43
N LEU A 102 12.32 14.80 -2.79
CA LEU A 102 13.58 15.49 -3.01
C LEU A 102 13.99 15.32 -4.47
N MET A 103 14.26 16.42 -5.14
CA MET A 103 14.77 16.47 -6.51
C MET A 103 16.17 17.06 -6.50
N VAL A 104 17.14 16.30 -6.98
CA VAL A 104 18.54 16.73 -7.10
C VAL A 104 18.90 16.83 -8.57
N PHE A 105 19.16 18.03 -9.02
CA PHE A 105 19.61 18.30 -10.39
C PHE A 105 21.12 18.36 -10.42
N GLN A 106 21.68 17.95 -11.55
CA GLN A 106 23.11 18.17 -11.79
C GLN A 106 23.40 19.68 -11.85
N SER A 107 24.52 20.10 -11.29
CA SER A 107 24.94 21.50 -11.37
C SER A 107 25.03 21.98 -12.82
N ASP A 108 24.53 23.17 -13.09
CA ASP A 108 24.43 23.72 -14.47
C ASP A 108 23.60 22.83 -15.43
N PHE A 109 22.52 22.20 -14.93
CA PHE A 109 21.67 21.27 -15.68
C PHE A 109 21.24 21.83 -17.06
N ASP A 110 20.75 23.07 -17.14
CA ASP A 110 20.29 23.68 -18.38
C ASP A 110 21.42 23.77 -19.43
N ALA A 111 22.64 24.10 -19.00
CA ALA A 111 23.79 24.15 -19.87
C ALA A 111 24.26 22.75 -20.28
N ALA A 112 24.21 21.79 -19.37
CA ALA A 112 24.55 20.39 -19.64
C ALA A 112 23.57 19.77 -20.67
N VAL A 113 22.28 19.97 -20.51
CA VAL A 113 21.22 19.52 -21.46
C VAL A 113 21.39 20.19 -22.82
N ALA A 114 21.72 21.48 -22.85
CA ALA A 114 21.96 22.18 -24.11
C ALA A 114 23.18 21.64 -24.87
N ALA A 115 24.24 21.26 -24.16
CA ALA A 115 25.49 20.76 -24.73
C ALA A 115 25.46 19.27 -25.07
N TYR A 116 24.55 18.49 -24.48
CA TYR A 116 24.49 17.05 -24.67
C TYR A 116 24.01 16.67 -26.08
N ASP A 117 24.73 15.75 -26.71
CA ASP A 117 24.34 15.14 -27.99
C ASP A 117 23.96 13.66 -27.75
N PRO A 118 22.69 13.28 -27.94
CA PRO A 118 22.23 11.89 -27.77
C PRO A 118 22.90 10.88 -28.71
N LEU A 119 23.57 11.35 -29.76
CA LEU A 119 24.32 10.50 -30.70
C LEU A 119 25.76 10.23 -30.24
N ASP A 120 26.26 10.98 -29.27
CA ASP A 120 27.59 10.78 -28.70
C ASP A 120 27.53 9.81 -27.51
N THR A 121 27.84 8.54 -27.76
CA THR A 121 27.85 7.48 -26.75
C THR A 121 28.99 7.58 -25.72
N THR A 122 29.87 8.57 -25.83
CA THR A 122 30.99 8.78 -24.91
C THR A 122 30.66 9.64 -23.71
N GLN A 123 29.57 10.40 -23.78
CA GLN A 123 29.08 11.26 -22.70
C GLN A 123 27.86 10.65 -22.03
N ALA A 124 27.82 10.68 -20.69
CA ALA A 124 26.61 10.37 -19.96
C ALA A 124 25.60 11.53 -20.08
N ALA A 125 24.34 11.20 -20.20
CA ALA A 125 23.28 12.22 -20.17
C ALA A 125 23.25 12.91 -18.80
N PRO A 126 22.89 14.22 -18.73
CA PRO A 126 22.56 14.85 -17.47
C PRO A 126 21.42 14.11 -16.77
N ASP A 127 21.48 13.95 -15.44
CA ASP A 127 20.52 13.15 -14.68
C ASP A 127 19.77 14.01 -13.66
N ILE A 128 18.52 13.62 -13.38
CA ILE A 128 17.68 14.14 -12.32
C ILE A 128 17.43 13.03 -11.33
N ASN A 129 17.95 13.16 -10.12
CA ASN A 129 17.74 12.19 -9.07
C ASN A 129 16.53 12.58 -8.22
N MET A 130 15.50 11.74 -8.18
CA MET A 130 14.27 11.97 -7.43
C MET A 130 14.11 10.92 -6.33
N TYR A 131 14.10 11.36 -5.07
CA TYR A 131 13.95 10.49 -3.91
C TYR A 131 12.56 10.66 -3.29
N TYR A 132 11.91 9.54 -3.01
CA TYR A 132 10.54 9.48 -2.50
C TYR A 132 10.35 8.30 -1.55
N ASN A 133 9.20 8.24 -0.89
CA ASN A 133 8.81 7.14 -0.01
C ASN A 133 7.58 6.42 -0.59
N SER A 134 7.76 5.19 -1.07
CA SER A 134 6.67 4.42 -1.70
C SER A 134 5.56 4.02 -0.74
N VAL A 135 5.80 4.09 0.57
CA VAL A 135 4.79 3.79 1.61
C VAL A 135 3.86 4.98 1.82
N SER A 136 4.34 6.21 1.65
CA SER A 136 3.53 7.43 1.70
C SER A 136 2.74 7.61 0.40
N THR A 137 1.44 7.85 0.52
CA THR A 137 0.55 8.10 -0.63
C THR A 137 0.87 9.42 -1.30
N GLU A 138 1.12 10.45 -0.51
CA GLU A 138 1.44 11.80 -0.93
C GLU A 138 2.77 11.82 -1.68
N SER A 139 3.80 11.22 -1.08
CA SER A 139 5.13 11.10 -1.68
C SER A 139 5.10 10.32 -3.02
N SER A 140 4.42 9.18 -3.07
CA SER A 140 4.25 8.40 -4.30
C SER A 140 3.47 9.16 -5.37
N THR A 141 2.45 9.94 -4.97
CA THR A 141 1.62 10.70 -5.89
C THR A 141 2.43 11.81 -6.54
N ILE A 142 3.13 12.62 -5.75
CA ILE A 142 3.92 13.74 -6.29
C ILE A 142 5.12 13.25 -7.10
N TYR A 143 5.76 12.13 -6.68
CA TYR A 143 6.82 11.51 -7.46
C TYR A 143 6.32 11.13 -8.86
N ASN A 144 5.17 10.46 -8.99
CA ASN A 144 4.63 10.06 -10.28
C ASN A 144 4.23 11.28 -11.14
N GLN A 145 3.71 12.34 -10.53
CA GLN A 145 3.38 13.57 -11.23
C GLN A 145 4.64 14.26 -11.78
N MET A 146 5.66 14.42 -10.94
CA MET A 146 6.92 15.04 -11.36
C MET A 146 7.66 14.18 -12.39
N TYR A 147 7.65 12.86 -12.21
CA TYR A 147 8.23 11.94 -13.21
C TYR A 147 7.58 12.14 -14.60
N GLN A 148 6.26 12.23 -14.67
CA GLN A 148 5.57 12.50 -15.94
C GLN A 148 5.95 13.85 -16.53
N VAL A 149 6.04 14.90 -15.71
CA VAL A 149 6.44 16.23 -16.17
C VAL A 149 7.85 16.21 -16.76
N PHE A 150 8.78 15.52 -16.10
CA PHE A 150 10.16 15.43 -16.58
C PHE A 150 10.30 14.49 -17.79
N ASP A 151 9.59 13.37 -17.83
CA ASP A 151 9.54 12.45 -18.97
C ASP A 151 8.97 13.13 -20.24
N ASP A 152 7.89 13.90 -20.07
CA ASP A 152 7.32 14.70 -21.17
C ASP A 152 8.32 15.78 -21.65
N TYR A 153 9.04 16.42 -20.74
CA TYR A 153 10.04 17.42 -21.07
C TYR A 153 11.26 16.79 -21.75
N GLU A 154 11.78 15.69 -21.23
CA GLU A 154 12.85 14.88 -21.83
C GLU A 154 12.49 14.45 -23.25
N SER A 155 11.30 13.91 -23.44
CA SER A 155 10.78 13.52 -24.75
C SER A 155 10.71 14.69 -25.72
N SER A 156 10.35 15.89 -25.26
CA SER A 156 10.30 17.11 -26.05
C SER A 156 11.68 17.59 -26.52
N LEU A 157 12.72 17.26 -25.75
CA LEU A 157 14.13 17.58 -26.04
C LEU A 157 14.87 16.46 -26.77
N ALA A 158 14.17 15.42 -27.24
CA ALA A 158 14.74 14.24 -27.89
C ALA A 158 15.72 13.45 -26.99
N ASN A 159 15.31 13.24 -25.75
CA ASN A 159 16.03 12.44 -24.74
C ASN A 159 17.42 12.99 -24.42
N LYS A 160 17.50 14.25 -24.05
CA LYS A 160 18.75 14.93 -23.71
C LYS A 160 19.18 14.84 -22.26
N PHE A 161 18.40 14.22 -21.41
CA PHE A 161 18.74 13.94 -20.03
C PHE A 161 18.08 12.63 -19.57
N ASP A 162 18.45 12.12 -18.43
CA ASP A 162 17.88 10.92 -17.84
C ASP A 162 17.24 11.23 -16.48
N ILE A 163 16.40 10.32 -15.99
CA ILE A 163 15.75 10.43 -14.68
C ILE A 163 16.11 9.17 -13.89
N ASN A 164 16.73 9.32 -12.72
CA ASN A 164 17.10 8.20 -11.86
C ASN A 164 17.97 7.14 -12.57
N ALA A 165 18.90 7.55 -13.40
CA ALA A 165 19.71 6.66 -14.22
C ALA A 165 20.91 6.05 -13.48
N GLU A 166 21.30 6.57 -12.33
CA GLU A 166 22.48 6.11 -11.59
C GLU A 166 22.26 4.71 -11.01
N GLU A 167 23.06 3.73 -11.47
CA GLU A 167 22.98 2.35 -11.00
C GLU A 167 23.40 2.24 -9.52
N GLY A 168 22.59 1.54 -8.73
CA GLY A 168 22.89 1.24 -7.32
C GLY A 168 22.42 2.29 -6.33
N VAL A 169 21.87 3.40 -6.78
CA VAL A 169 21.21 4.40 -5.92
C VAL A 169 19.81 3.92 -5.56
N LYS A 170 19.46 4.01 -4.28
CA LYS A 170 18.14 3.68 -3.78
C LYS A 170 17.29 4.97 -3.75
N TYR A 171 16.50 5.19 -4.76
CA TYR A 171 15.62 6.36 -4.89
C TYR A 171 14.34 6.25 -4.05
N ASP A 172 13.86 5.04 -3.82
CA ASP A 172 12.80 4.77 -2.85
C ASP A 172 13.42 4.61 -1.46
N VAL A 173 13.16 5.57 -0.59
CA VAL A 173 13.69 5.58 0.78
C VAL A 173 12.87 4.72 1.75
N ALA A 174 11.73 4.16 1.30
CA ALA A 174 10.93 3.25 2.12
C ALA A 174 11.78 2.10 2.66
N THR A 175 11.62 1.76 3.93
CA THR A 175 12.31 0.63 4.54
C THR A 175 11.52 -0.67 4.31
N GLU A 176 12.21 -1.83 4.31
CA GLU A 176 11.54 -3.15 4.24
C GLU A 176 10.55 -3.35 5.39
N LYS A 177 10.84 -2.74 6.55
CA LYS A 177 9.98 -2.78 7.72
C LYS A 177 8.67 -2.02 7.47
N ASP A 178 8.73 -0.86 6.85
CA ASP A 178 7.57 -0.01 6.57
C ASP A 178 6.68 -0.65 5.51
N THR A 179 7.28 -1.17 4.45
CA THR A 179 6.57 -1.94 3.41
C THR A 179 5.86 -3.16 4.01
N SER A 180 6.55 -3.90 4.88
CA SER A 180 5.96 -5.04 5.58
C SER A 180 4.84 -4.62 6.53
N ALA A 181 5.03 -3.53 7.28
CA ALA A 181 4.02 -2.98 8.19
C ALA A 181 2.77 -2.53 7.42
N GLN A 182 2.93 -1.88 6.27
CA GLN A 182 1.83 -1.47 5.40
C GLN A 182 1.03 -2.67 4.89
N LEU A 183 1.71 -3.73 4.41
CA LEU A 183 1.04 -4.96 3.99
C LEU A 183 0.27 -5.61 5.14
N PHE A 184 0.86 -5.71 6.34
CA PHE A 184 0.17 -6.24 7.51
C PHE A 184 -1.02 -5.39 7.92
N SER A 185 -0.88 -4.08 7.92
CA SER A 185 -1.93 -3.11 8.23
C SER A 185 -3.13 -3.25 7.30
N MET A 186 -2.89 -3.53 6.02
CA MET A 186 -3.92 -3.73 5.00
C MET A 186 -4.58 -5.12 5.07
N LEU A 187 -3.80 -6.17 5.30
CA LEU A 187 -4.28 -7.55 5.27
C LEU A 187 -4.92 -8.00 6.58
N LEU A 188 -4.39 -7.54 7.74
CA LEU A 188 -4.78 -8.02 9.05
C LEU A 188 -6.26 -7.74 9.40
N PRO A 189 -6.82 -6.54 9.18
CA PRO A 189 -8.25 -6.28 9.42
C PRO A 189 -9.14 -7.19 8.57
N MET A 190 -8.73 -7.45 7.35
CA MET A 190 -9.47 -8.26 6.39
C MET A 190 -9.48 -9.74 6.77
N LEU A 191 -8.33 -10.26 7.21
CA LEU A 191 -8.23 -11.62 7.75
C LEU A 191 -9.05 -11.75 9.04
N LEU A 192 -8.97 -10.79 9.95
CA LEU A 192 -9.78 -10.75 11.19
C LEU A 192 -11.27 -10.80 10.89
N MET A 193 -11.77 -9.94 9.99
CA MET A 193 -13.17 -9.95 9.56
C MET A 193 -13.58 -11.31 8.99
N SER A 194 -12.74 -11.88 8.11
CA SER A 194 -13.00 -13.20 7.51
C SER A 194 -13.08 -14.31 8.54
N PHE A 195 -12.16 -14.33 9.52
CA PHE A 195 -12.17 -15.34 10.58
C PHE A 195 -13.33 -15.17 11.54
N LEU A 196 -13.67 -13.93 11.93
CA LEU A 196 -14.82 -13.65 12.78
C LEU A 196 -16.11 -14.08 12.09
N PHE A 197 -16.29 -13.72 10.82
CA PHE A 197 -17.47 -14.09 10.05
C PHE A 197 -17.59 -15.62 9.90
N SER A 198 -16.49 -16.29 9.52
CA SER A 198 -16.43 -17.75 9.38
C SER A 198 -16.73 -18.45 10.72
N GLY A 199 -16.18 -17.95 11.83
CA GLY A 199 -16.45 -18.46 13.17
C GLY A 199 -17.93 -18.30 13.57
N CYS A 200 -18.50 -17.14 13.33
CA CYS A 200 -19.93 -16.89 13.61
C CYS A 200 -20.83 -17.81 12.78
N MET A 201 -20.54 -17.99 11.49
CA MET A 201 -21.30 -18.86 10.62
C MET A 201 -21.20 -20.35 10.99
N ALA A 202 -20.08 -20.77 11.58
CA ALA A 202 -19.89 -22.14 12.04
C ALA A 202 -20.62 -22.38 13.39
N VAL A 203 -20.46 -21.48 14.34
CA VAL A 203 -20.92 -21.67 15.72
C VAL A 203 -22.43 -21.38 15.89
N ALA A 204 -22.97 -20.37 15.20
CA ALA A 204 -24.35 -19.98 15.40
C ALA A 204 -25.39 -21.07 15.01
N PRO A 205 -25.26 -21.74 13.85
CA PRO A 205 -26.16 -22.85 13.53
C PRO A 205 -25.99 -24.05 14.46
N GLU A 206 -24.74 -24.38 14.83
CA GLU A 206 -24.44 -25.53 15.68
C GLU A 206 -25.01 -25.34 17.09
N SER A 207 -24.94 -24.14 17.66
CA SER A 207 -25.54 -23.85 18.96
C SER A 207 -27.07 -24.01 18.96
N ILE A 208 -27.74 -23.56 17.88
CA ILE A 208 -29.21 -23.66 17.77
C ILE A 208 -29.64 -25.09 17.49
N VAL A 209 -28.99 -25.77 16.55
CA VAL A 209 -29.30 -27.16 16.17
C VAL A 209 -28.93 -28.11 17.31
N GLY A 210 -27.78 -27.91 17.95
CA GLY A 210 -27.35 -28.73 19.08
C GLY A 210 -28.31 -28.66 20.27
N GLU A 211 -28.85 -27.48 20.60
CA GLU A 211 -29.88 -27.31 21.64
C GLU A 211 -31.18 -28.01 21.24
N LYS A 212 -31.56 -27.97 19.97
CA LYS A 212 -32.74 -28.62 19.44
C LYS A 212 -32.61 -30.16 19.45
N GLU A 213 -31.47 -30.67 19.05
CA GLU A 213 -31.19 -32.14 19.04
C GLU A 213 -31.13 -32.72 20.48
N ARG A 214 -30.61 -31.97 21.44
CA ARG A 214 -30.55 -32.37 22.86
C ARG A 214 -31.89 -32.23 23.55
N GLY A 215 -32.92 -31.68 22.91
CA GLY A 215 -34.23 -31.45 23.51
C GLY A 215 -34.27 -30.36 24.60
N THR A 216 -33.15 -29.67 24.80
CA THR A 216 -33.01 -28.65 25.87
C THR A 216 -33.72 -27.35 25.54
N ILE A 217 -34.04 -27.10 24.27
CA ILE A 217 -34.76 -25.89 23.83
C ILE A 217 -36.11 -25.72 24.49
N ALA A 218 -36.86 -26.82 24.71
CA ALA A 218 -38.14 -26.80 25.39
C ALA A 218 -37.99 -26.40 26.89
N THR A 219 -36.91 -26.90 27.52
CA THR A 219 -36.58 -26.58 28.91
C THR A 219 -36.18 -25.10 29.06
N LEU A 220 -35.35 -24.58 28.12
CA LEU A 220 -34.92 -23.20 28.12
C LEU A 220 -36.10 -22.23 27.87
N LEU A 221 -37.03 -22.58 26.98
CA LEU A 221 -38.23 -21.81 26.75
C LEU A 221 -39.15 -21.84 27.99
N CYS A 222 -39.31 -22.98 28.64
CA CYS A 222 -40.08 -23.11 29.87
C CYS A 222 -39.48 -22.25 31.02
N LEU A 223 -38.18 -22.23 31.19
CA LEU A 223 -37.47 -21.43 32.18
C LEU A 223 -37.58 -19.91 31.87
N LEU A 224 -37.56 -19.50 30.62
CA LEU A 224 -37.75 -18.13 30.22
C LEU A 224 -39.17 -17.61 30.53
N TYR A 225 -40.20 -18.48 30.39
CA TYR A 225 -41.60 -18.12 30.70
C TYR A 225 -41.92 -18.21 32.18
N THR A 226 -41.21 -19.03 32.97
CA THR A 226 -41.45 -19.20 34.38
C THR A 226 -40.59 -18.33 35.28
N SER A 227 -39.59 -17.66 34.72
CA SER A 227 -38.78 -16.69 35.46
C SER A 227 -39.58 -15.43 35.74
N PRO A 228 -39.78 -15.06 37.02
CA PRO A 228 -40.50 -13.82 37.35
C PRO A 228 -39.63 -12.66 36.82
N SER A 229 -40.23 -11.84 35.96
CA SER A 229 -39.61 -10.60 35.49
C SER A 229 -39.23 -9.74 36.69
N PRO A 230 -37.99 -9.32 36.85
CA PRO A 230 -37.62 -8.38 37.88
C PRO A 230 -38.41 -7.08 37.62
N ARG A 231 -39.19 -6.69 38.62
CA ARG A 231 -39.87 -5.36 38.66
C ARG A 231 -38.88 -4.28 39.01
#